data_068ec9576f34dfa2a57ea33d0b2360b2
#
_entry.id   068ec9576f34dfa2a57ea33d0b2360b2
#
_cell.length_a   1.000
_cell.length_b   1.000
_cell.length_c   1.000
_cell.angle_alpha   90.00
_cell.angle_beta   90.00
_cell.angle_gamma   90.00
#
_symmetry.space_group_name_H-M   'P 1'
#
loop_
_entity.id
_entity.type
_entity.pdbx_description
1 polymer ?
#
loop_
_entity_poly.entity_id
_entity_poly.type
_entity_poly.pdbx_seq_one_letter_code
_entity_poly.pdbx_strand_id
1 'polypeptide(L)'
;MSTRRDFIKTAAIAGGAVGTAALGSAHIYAAEPKKIVWRLQTYAGPALAEHVIKPSIDRFNEVAQGQMEIQLYFADQLVPTGELFRAMQRGTIDAVQSDDDSIAAPVDIAVFGGYFPFATRYSLDIPVLFNQYGLNEIWEEAYNEVKGVTWLGAGA
;
A
#
# COMPACT_ATOMS: atom_id res chain seq x y z
N MET A 1 36.54 -15.07 -14.36
CA MET A 1 35.38 -14.81 -13.50
C MET A 1 35.55 -15.62 -12.24
N SER A 2 35.92 -14.98 -11.13
CA SER A 2 36.06 -15.64 -9.82
C SER A 2 34.70 -15.90 -9.22
N THR A 3 34.40 -17.12 -8.82
CA THR A 3 33.10 -17.50 -8.24
C THR A 3 33.07 -17.22 -6.74
N ARG A 4 31.89 -17.04 -6.16
CA ARG A 4 31.68 -16.83 -4.71
C ARG A 4 32.37 -17.91 -3.83
N ARG A 5 32.60 -19.10 -4.37
CA ARG A 5 33.31 -20.19 -3.71
C ARG A 5 34.81 -19.93 -3.56
N ASP A 6 35.42 -19.20 -4.51
CA ASP A 6 36.85 -18.92 -4.49
C ASP A 6 37.18 -17.85 -3.45
N PHE A 7 36.27 -16.90 -3.21
CA PHE A 7 36.42 -15.88 -2.17
C PHE A 7 36.45 -16.48 -0.75
N ILE A 8 35.64 -17.49 -0.49
CA ILE A 8 35.57 -18.14 0.83
C ILE A 8 36.83 -18.99 1.10
N LYS A 9 37.43 -19.59 0.07
CA LYS A 9 38.67 -20.40 0.21
C LYS A 9 39.92 -19.55 0.47
N THR A 10 39.94 -18.34 -0.08
CA THR A 10 41.11 -17.43 0.08
C THR A 10 41.14 -16.79 1.48
N ALA A 11 39.97 -16.60 2.13
CA ALA A 11 39.89 -16.09 3.48
C ALA A 11 40.33 -17.08 4.57
N ALA A 12 40.43 -18.38 4.25
CA ALA A 12 40.75 -19.43 5.20
C ALA A 12 42.27 -19.71 5.37
N ILE A 13 43.15 -19.14 4.52
CA ILE A 13 44.58 -19.47 4.49
C ILE A 13 45.48 -18.39 5.12
N ALA A 14 44.94 -17.22 5.48
CA ALA A 14 45.73 -16.09 5.99
C ALA A 14 45.69 -15.90 7.52
N GLY A 15 45.32 -16.90 8.30
CA GLY A 15 45.08 -16.75 9.73
C GLY A 15 45.83 -17.76 10.62
N GLY A 16 47.14 -17.91 10.45
CA GLY A 16 47.97 -18.68 11.37
C GLY A 16 49.06 -17.83 12.01
N ALA A 17 48.77 -17.15 13.13
CA ALA A 17 49.72 -16.81 14.20
C ALA A 17 49.04 -16.04 15.35
N VAL A 18 48.87 -16.71 16.46
CA VAL A 18 48.94 -16.27 17.87
C VAL A 18 48.48 -14.85 18.21
N GLY A 19 47.31 -14.77 18.84
CA GLY A 19 46.87 -13.60 19.57
C GLY A 19 45.52 -13.89 20.21
N THR A 20 45.51 -14.24 21.52
CA THR A 20 44.29 -14.29 22.34
C THR A 20 43.74 -12.87 22.49
N ALA A 21 43.13 -12.36 21.43
CA ALA A 21 42.32 -11.14 21.50
C ALA A 21 40.89 -11.58 21.81
N ALA A 22 40.33 -11.04 22.89
CA ALA A 22 38.95 -11.22 23.30
C ALA A 22 38.02 -11.11 22.08
N LEU A 23 37.34 -12.21 21.77
CA LEU A 23 36.21 -12.23 20.87
C LEU A 23 35.10 -11.40 21.51
N GLY A 24 35.23 -10.08 21.44
CA GLY A 24 34.08 -9.20 21.65
C GLY A 24 33.02 -9.64 20.68
N SER A 25 31.92 -10.18 21.19
CA SER A 25 30.73 -10.48 20.39
C SER A 25 30.39 -9.23 19.65
N ALA A 26 30.67 -9.19 18.34
CA ALA A 26 30.13 -8.18 17.49
C ALA A 26 28.60 -8.39 17.51
N HIS A 27 27.94 -7.71 18.42
CA HIS A 27 26.50 -7.57 18.36
C HIS A 27 26.20 -6.87 17.04
N ILE A 28 25.87 -7.68 16.01
CA ILE A 28 25.24 -7.16 14.83
C ILE A 28 23.89 -6.65 15.33
N TYR A 29 23.82 -5.35 15.64
CA TYR A 29 22.56 -4.68 15.80
C TYR A 29 21.89 -4.74 14.42
N ALA A 30 21.05 -5.74 14.21
CA ALA A 30 20.08 -5.68 13.14
C ALA A 30 19.27 -4.42 13.41
N ALA A 31 19.41 -3.42 12.56
CA ALA A 31 18.59 -2.22 12.65
C ALA A 31 17.14 -2.70 12.68
N GLU A 32 16.40 -2.34 13.71
CA GLU A 32 14.98 -2.69 13.78
C GLU A 32 14.32 -2.20 12.47
N PRO A 33 13.50 -3.03 11.83
CA PRO A 33 12.84 -2.64 10.60
C PRO A 33 12.03 -1.38 10.88
N LYS A 34 12.33 -0.32 10.14
CA LYS A 34 11.64 0.96 10.31
C LYS A 34 10.15 0.74 10.03
N LYS A 35 9.30 1.01 11.03
CA LYS A 35 7.84 0.94 10.90
C LYS A 35 7.39 1.83 9.73
N ILE A 36 6.60 1.25 8.84
CA ILE A 36 5.97 1.98 7.74
C ILE A 36 4.67 2.58 8.26
N VAL A 37 4.47 3.87 8.06
CA VAL A 37 3.24 4.56 8.46
C VAL A 37 2.64 5.23 7.22
N TRP A 38 1.40 4.87 6.89
CA TRP A 38 0.63 5.49 5.82
C TRP A 38 -0.47 6.37 6.37
N ARG A 39 -0.58 7.57 5.83
CA ARG A 39 -1.72 8.47 6.04
C ARG A 39 -2.71 8.19 4.92
N LEU A 40 -3.80 7.53 5.26
CA LEU A 40 -4.90 7.25 4.35
C LEU A 40 -6.04 8.21 4.63
N GLN A 41 -6.41 9.02 3.65
CA GLN A 41 -7.62 9.82 3.75
C GLN A 41 -8.73 9.24 2.89
N THR A 42 -9.92 9.10 3.49
CA THR A 42 -11.12 8.69 2.77
C THR A 42 -11.96 9.91 2.34
N TYR A 43 -12.77 9.74 1.30
CA TYR A 43 -13.82 10.69 0.93
C TYR A 43 -15.00 10.66 1.90
N ALA A 44 -15.09 9.61 2.70
CA ALA A 44 -16.22 9.34 3.57
C ALA A 44 -16.24 10.27 4.78
N GLY A 45 -17.42 10.77 5.09
CA GLY A 45 -17.68 11.49 6.34
C GLY A 45 -17.64 10.54 7.57
N PRO A 46 -17.72 11.09 8.81
CA PRO A 46 -17.49 10.33 10.04
C PRO A 46 -18.31 9.05 10.16
N ALA A 47 -19.60 9.07 9.83
CA ALA A 47 -20.46 7.91 10.00
C ALA A 47 -20.01 6.70 9.15
N LEU A 48 -19.74 6.92 7.86
CA LEU A 48 -19.28 5.85 6.96
C LEU A 48 -17.84 5.42 7.31
N ALA A 49 -16.98 6.38 7.59
CA ALA A 49 -15.59 6.10 7.92
C ALA A 49 -15.46 5.27 9.22
N GLU A 50 -16.18 5.63 10.27
CA GLU A 50 -16.13 4.94 11.57
C GLU A 50 -16.71 3.54 11.54
N HIS A 51 -17.84 3.35 10.84
CA HIS A 51 -18.59 2.10 10.91
C HIS A 51 -18.26 1.10 9.81
N VAL A 52 -17.69 1.55 8.70
CA VAL A 52 -17.39 0.68 7.55
C VAL A 52 -15.89 0.59 7.29
N ILE A 53 -15.19 1.73 7.18
CA ILE A 53 -13.79 1.75 6.75
C ILE A 53 -12.85 1.42 7.90
N LYS A 54 -13.05 2.08 9.04
CA LYS A 54 -12.19 1.93 10.22
C LYS A 54 -12.03 0.48 10.72
N PRO A 55 -13.09 -0.35 10.80
CA PRO A 55 -12.93 -1.76 11.21
C PRO A 55 -11.95 -2.54 10.34
N SER A 56 -11.94 -2.30 9.03
CA SER A 56 -11.01 -2.95 8.11
C SER A 56 -9.57 -2.48 8.32
N ILE A 57 -9.39 -1.17 8.55
CA ILE A 57 -8.08 -0.59 8.86
C ILE A 57 -7.56 -1.08 10.22
N ASP A 58 -8.39 -1.12 11.24
CA ASP A 58 -8.02 -1.64 12.55
C ASP A 58 -7.57 -3.10 12.44
N ARG A 59 -8.31 -3.91 11.67
CA ARG A 59 -7.96 -5.30 11.44
C ARG A 59 -6.63 -5.45 10.68
N PHE A 60 -6.39 -4.60 9.68
CA PHE A 60 -5.10 -4.57 8.99
C PHE A 60 -3.97 -4.25 9.97
N ASN A 61 -4.11 -3.22 10.78
CA ASN A 61 -3.10 -2.78 11.74
C ASN A 61 -2.79 -3.87 12.79
N GLU A 62 -3.79 -4.64 13.23
CA GLU A 62 -3.58 -5.81 14.09
C GLU A 62 -2.72 -6.89 13.40
N VAL A 63 -3.06 -7.22 12.14
CA VAL A 63 -2.35 -8.27 11.38
C VAL A 63 -0.94 -7.84 11.00
N ALA A 64 -0.73 -6.56 10.76
CA ALA A 64 0.58 -5.99 10.40
C ALA A 64 1.59 -6.02 11.58
N GLN A 65 1.15 -6.31 12.81
CA GLN A 65 2.00 -6.51 14.00
C GLN A 65 3.07 -5.42 14.21
N GLY A 66 2.71 -4.17 13.90
CA GLY A 66 3.60 -3.02 14.05
C GLY A 66 4.64 -2.83 12.95
N GLN A 67 4.71 -3.70 11.95
CA GLN A 67 5.58 -3.51 10.79
C GLN A 67 5.07 -2.37 9.90
N MET A 68 3.74 -2.27 9.78
CA MET A 68 3.04 -1.22 9.07
C MET A 68 1.86 -0.72 9.88
N GLU A 69 1.53 0.56 9.72
CA GLU A 69 0.36 1.20 10.31
C GLU A 69 -0.34 2.06 9.27
N ILE A 70 -1.65 1.93 9.16
CA ILE A 70 -2.48 2.85 8.39
C ILE A 70 -3.20 3.76 9.38
N GLN A 71 -2.96 5.06 9.23
CA GLN A 71 -3.66 6.12 9.97
C GLN A 71 -4.79 6.64 9.10
N LEU A 72 -6.02 6.38 9.55
CA LEU A 72 -7.23 6.79 8.83
C LEU A 72 -7.59 8.24 9.16
N TYR A 73 -7.80 9.01 8.10
CA TYR A 73 -8.33 10.37 8.15
C TYR A 73 -9.65 10.45 7.37
N PHE A 74 -10.62 11.16 7.90
CA PHE A 74 -11.93 11.31 7.29
C PHE A 74 -11.93 12.40 6.22
N ALA A 75 -13.04 12.56 5.52
CA ALA A 75 -13.21 13.61 4.52
C ALA A 75 -12.75 14.97 5.06
N ASP A 76 -11.99 15.68 4.25
CA ASP A 76 -11.53 17.06 4.48
C ASP A 76 -10.61 17.27 5.71
N GLN A 77 -10.07 16.20 6.33
CA GLN A 77 -9.20 16.34 7.50
C GLN A 77 -7.76 16.74 7.14
N LEU A 78 -7.17 16.21 6.10
CA LEU A 78 -5.82 16.56 5.65
C LEU A 78 -5.85 17.47 4.43
N VAL A 79 -6.68 17.12 3.46
CA VAL A 79 -6.88 17.88 2.22
C VAL A 79 -8.36 17.85 1.84
N PRO A 80 -8.85 18.84 1.07
CA PRO A 80 -10.21 18.81 0.54
C PRO A 80 -10.45 17.54 -0.27
N THR A 81 -11.64 16.95 -0.15
CA THR A 81 -12.00 15.68 -0.82
C THR A 81 -11.74 15.70 -2.32
N GLY A 82 -12.06 16.80 -3.02
CA GLY A 82 -11.79 16.96 -4.46
C GLY A 82 -10.30 17.03 -4.84
N GLU A 83 -9.40 17.17 -3.87
CA GLU A 83 -7.94 17.21 -4.07
C GLU A 83 -7.22 15.91 -3.67
N LEU A 84 -7.95 14.89 -3.19
CA LEU A 84 -7.39 13.63 -2.66
C LEU A 84 -6.39 12.99 -3.63
N PHE A 85 -6.79 12.79 -4.88
CA PHE A 85 -5.95 12.14 -5.87
C PHE A 85 -4.65 12.92 -6.14
N ARG A 86 -4.76 14.22 -6.30
CA ARG A 86 -3.59 15.10 -6.52
C ARG A 86 -2.68 15.17 -5.30
N ALA A 87 -3.25 15.12 -4.11
CA ALA A 87 -2.49 15.11 -2.87
C ALA A 87 -1.69 13.81 -2.71
N MET A 88 -2.27 12.67 -3.08
CA MET A 88 -1.57 11.39 -3.12
C MET A 88 -0.45 11.40 -4.18
N GLN A 89 -0.72 11.86 -5.40
CA GLN A 89 0.31 11.97 -6.44
C GLN A 89 1.51 12.83 -6.02
N ARG A 90 1.29 13.85 -5.19
CA ARG A 90 2.35 14.73 -4.67
C ARG A 90 3.00 14.19 -3.39
N GLY A 91 2.53 13.06 -2.84
CA GLY A 91 3.04 12.49 -1.61
C GLY A 91 2.65 13.27 -0.34
N THR A 92 1.63 14.14 -0.42
CA THR A 92 1.07 14.82 0.75
C THR A 92 0.33 13.86 1.66
N ILE A 93 -0.34 12.89 1.07
CA ILE A 93 -0.94 11.70 1.72
C ILE A 93 -0.41 10.46 1.02
N ASP A 94 -0.42 9.32 1.71
CA ASP A 94 0.22 8.10 1.22
C ASP A 94 -0.77 7.17 0.52
N ALA A 95 -2.05 7.24 0.90
CA ALA A 95 -3.12 6.45 0.29
C ALA A 95 -4.45 7.20 0.31
N VAL A 96 -5.32 6.83 -0.62
CA VAL A 96 -6.70 7.34 -0.75
C VAL A 96 -7.66 6.16 -0.79
N GLN A 97 -8.72 6.25 -0.03
CA GLN A 97 -9.90 5.42 -0.20
C GLN A 97 -11.03 6.34 -0.68
N SER A 98 -11.52 6.11 -1.88
CA SER A 98 -12.54 6.93 -2.51
C SER A 98 -13.46 6.05 -3.36
N ASP A 99 -14.62 6.59 -3.70
CA ASP A 99 -15.41 6.10 -4.82
C ASP A 99 -14.80 6.60 -6.15
N ASP A 100 -15.06 5.88 -7.21
CA ASP A 100 -14.45 6.17 -8.51
C ASP A 100 -14.88 7.56 -9.06
N ASP A 101 -16.08 7.98 -8.80
CA ASP A 101 -16.59 9.27 -9.30
C ASP A 101 -15.98 10.50 -8.61
N SER A 102 -15.60 10.36 -7.35
CA SER A 102 -14.91 11.44 -6.62
C SER A 102 -13.47 11.67 -7.11
N ILE A 103 -12.89 10.72 -7.85
CA ILE A 103 -11.51 10.78 -8.35
C ILE A 103 -11.39 10.59 -9.88
N ALA A 104 -12.49 10.79 -10.62
CA ALA A 104 -12.59 10.51 -12.05
C ALA A 104 -11.51 11.19 -12.92
N ALA A 105 -10.96 12.29 -12.52
CA ALA A 105 -9.81 12.88 -13.20
C ALA A 105 -8.53 12.60 -12.39
N PRO A 106 -7.46 12.00 -12.94
CA PRO A 106 -7.13 11.84 -14.37
C PRO A 106 -7.37 10.43 -14.95
N VAL A 107 -8.13 9.56 -14.32
CA VAL A 107 -8.35 8.18 -14.78
C VAL A 107 -9.73 8.05 -15.37
N ASP A 108 -9.84 8.13 -16.69
CA ASP A 108 -11.13 8.18 -17.42
C ASP A 108 -12.05 6.99 -17.12
N ILE A 109 -11.47 5.79 -16.94
CA ILE A 109 -12.24 4.58 -16.67
C ILE A 109 -12.98 4.64 -15.31
N ALA A 110 -12.51 5.44 -14.37
CA ALA A 110 -13.12 5.59 -13.05
C ALA A 110 -14.60 6.01 -13.12
N VAL A 111 -14.97 6.78 -14.16
CA VAL A 111 -16.37 7.16 -14.41
C VAL A 111 -17.29 5.96 -14.56
N PHE A 112 -16.79 4.85 -15.08
CA PHE A 112 -17.57 3.64 -15.28
C PHE A 112 -17.76 2.81 -14.01
N GLY A 113 -16.97 3.03 -12.98
CA GLY A 113 -17.08 2.30 -11.69
C GLY A 113 -18.28 2.74 -10.87
N GLY A 114 -18.63 4.01 -10.89
CA GLY A 114 -19.68 4.58 -10.04
C GLY A 114 -21.03 4.86 -10.72
N TYR A 115 -21.05 5.08 -12.04
CA TYR A 115 -22.18 5.71 -12.70
C TYR A 115 -22.87 4.90 -13.80
N PHE A 116 -22.68 3.59 -13.86
CA PHE A 116 -23.45 2.77 -14.79
C PHE A 116 -24.79 2.39 -14.18
N PRO A 117 -25.87 3.13 -14.44
CA PRO A 117 -27.18 2.79 -13.91
C PRO A 117 -27.57 1.39 -14.39
N PHE A 118 -28.05 0.56 -13.48
CA PHE A 118 -28.51 -0.80 -13.79
C PHE A 118 -27.43 -1.75 -14.35
N ALA A 119 -26.13 -1.45 -14.19
CA ALA A 119 -25.05 -2.32 -14.61
C ALA A 119 -25.07 -3.67 -13.87
N THR A 120 -25.50 -3.67 -12.63
CA THR A 120 -25.64 -4.88 -11.83
C THR A 120 -27.05 -4.96 -11.23
N ARG A 121 -27.51 -6.20 -10.99
CA ARG A 121 -28.81 -6.43 -10.35
C ARG A 121 -28.72 -6.33 -8.83
N TYR A 122 -27.59 -6.75 -8.28
CA TYR A 122 -27.33 -6.73 -6.85
C TYR A 122 -25.97 -6.09 -6.57
N SER A 123 -25.82 -5.46 -5.42
CA SER A 123 -24.53 -4.88 -4.99
C SER A 123 -23.41 -5.91 -4.88
N LEU A 124 -23.76 -7.16 -4.58
CA LEU A 124 -22.79 -8.27 -4.52
C LEU A 124 -22.25 -8.69 -5.90
N ASP A 125 -22.87 -8.26 -6.99
CA ASP A 125 -22.37 -8.54 -8.34
C ASP A 125 -21.09 -7.75 -8.63
N ILE A 126 -20.91 -6.58 -8.00
CA ILE A 126 -19.74 -5.72 -8.21
C ILE A 126 -18.43 -6.40 -7.80
N PRO A 127 -18.28 -6.92 -6.57
CA PRO A 127 -17.09 -7.67 -6.19
C PRO A 127 -16.83 -8.88 -7.10
N VAL A 128 -17.87 -9.53 -7.59
CA VAL A 128 -17.73 -10.67 -8.52
C VAL A 128 -17.16 -10.18 -9.87
N LEU A 129 -17.67 -9.07 -10.40
CA LEU A 129 -17.15 -8.48 -11.65
C LEU A 129 -15.67 -8.11 -11.51
N PHE A 130 -15.30 -7.46 -10.41
CA PHE A 130 -13.92 -7.08 -10.18
C PHE A 130 -13.00 -8.29 -9.98
N ASN A 131 -13.39 -9.26 -9.16
CA ASN A 131 -12.49 -10.36 -8.77
C ASN A 131 -12.53 -11.58 -9.70
N GLN A 132 -13.59 -11.77 -10.51
CA GLN A 132 -13.76 -12.98 -11.32
C GLN A 132 -13.88 -12.71 -12.82
N TYR A 133 -14.23 -11.48 -13.22
CA TYR A 133 -14.46 -11.13 -14.62
C TYR A 133 -13.47 -10.12 -15.19
N GLY A 134 -12.35 -9.90 -14.50
CA GLY A 134 -11.22 -9.15 -15.05
C GLY A 134 -11.33 -7.63 -14.94
N LEU A 135 -12.26 -7.08 -14.15
CA LEU A 135 -12.32 -5.64 -13.98
C LEU A 135 -11.16 -5.10 -13.13
N ASN A 136 -10.65 -5.86 -12.17
CA ASN A 136 -9.46 -5.45 -11.41
C ASN A 136 -8.27 -5.20 -12.33
N GLU A 137 -8.03 -6.09 -13.30
CA GLU A 137 -6.93 -5.99 -14.24
C GLU A 137 -7.05 -4.75 -15.14
N ILE A 138 -8.28 -4.43 -15.59
CA ILE A 138 -8.54 -3.25 -16.41
C ILE A 138 -8.32 -1.96 -15.60
N TRP A 139 -8.77 -1.92 -14.34
CA TRP A 139 -8.53 -0.78 -13.45
C TRP A 139 -7.05 -0.63 -13.11
N GLU A 140 -6.37 -1.75 -12.80
CA GLU A 140 -4.94 -1.74 -12.53
C GLU A 140 -4.14 -1.20 -13.73
N GLU A 141 -4.44 -1.63 -14.95
CA GLU A 141 -3.82 -1.13 -16.17
C GLU A 141 -4.02 0.39 -16.31
N ALA A 142 -5.27 0.87 -16.18
CA ALA A 142 -5.59 2.28 -16.31
C ALA A 142 -4.93 3.16 -15.23
N TYR A 143 -4.88 2.70 -13.99
CA TYR A 143 -4.23 3.45 -12.92
C TYR A 143 -2.70 3.41 -13.02
N ASN A 144 -2.11 2.34 -13.53
CA ASN A 144 -0.66 2.23 -13.75
C ASN A 144 -0.13 3.19 -14.84
N GLU A 145 -0.99 3.66 -15.74
CA GLU A 145 -0.64 4.73 -16.69
C GLU A 145 -0.43 6.08 -15.98
N VAL A 146 -1.00 6.24 -14.79
CA VAL A 146 -0.88 7.47 -14.01
C VAL A 146 0.37 7.40 -13.14
N LYS A 147 1.34 8.25 -13.44
CA LYS A 147 2.63 8.27 -12.73
C LYS A 147 2.45 8.45 -11.21
N GLY A 148 3.09 7.56 -10.45
CA GLY A 148 3.15 7.64 -9.00
C GLY A 148 1.90 7.15 -8.28
N VAL A 149 1.04 6.40 -8.97
CA VAL A 149 -0.17 5.81 -8.42
C VAL A 149 -0.11 4.29 -8.59
N THR A 150 -0.66 3.57 -7.62
CA THR A 150 -0.85 2.13 -7.68
C THR A 150 -2.25 1.79 -7.22
N TRP A 151 -2.96 1.01 -8.01
CA TRP A 151 -4.27 0.47 -7.67
C TRP A 151 -4.11 -0.70 -6.68
N LEU A 152 -4.86 -0.69 -5.59
CA LEU A 152 -4.82 -1.75 -4.57
C LEU A 152 -6.06 -2.66 -4.58
N GLY A 153 -6.99 -2.41 -5.48
CA GLY A 153 -8.21 -3.18 -5.63
C GLY A 153 -9.47 -2.41 -5.26
N ALA A 154 -10.62 -2.89 -5.78
CA ALA A 154 -11.92 -2.40 -5.39
C ALA A 154 -12.27 -2.92 -4.00
N GLY A 155 -12.64 -2.02 -3.10
CA GLY A 155 -13.27 -2.36 -1.84
C GLY A 155 -14.71 -2.82 -2.08
N ALA A 156 -15.14 -3.86 -1.38
CA ALA A 156 -16.53 -4.31 -1.38
C ALA A 156 -17.33 -3.57 -0.31
#